data_444b986f339bd983a48d390b5e1abdcc
#
_entry.id   444b986f339bd983a48d390b5e1abdcc
#
_cell.length_a   1.000
_cell.length_b   1.000
_cell.length_c   1.000
_cell.angle_alpha   90.00
_cell.angle_beta   90.00
_cell.angle_gamma   90.00
#
_symmetry.space_group_name_H-M   'P 1'
#
loop_
_entity.id
_entity.type
_entity.pdbx_description
1 polymer ?
#
loop_
_entity_poly.entity_id
_entity_poly.type
_entity_poly.pdbx_seq_one_letter_code
_entity_poly.pdbx_strand_id
1 'polypeptide(L)'
;LLFRATQGIDEGRVLGCGDDAGEDARTAGERIAGASSADVPCVIVASYDRVRIDGAQLARVEWGLVVLDEAQYIKNHATKTTRAAKRLRAPLRFALTGTPVENRLSELWSIFDFLMPGFLGSYERFRERYELGIIGEDEEAAARLRALIAPFVLRRRKADVLTDLPAKLESIRYVPLGCEQRRLY
;
A
#
# COMPACT_ATOMS: atom_id res chain seq x y z
N LEU A 1 -2.91 3.15 7.25
CA LEU A 1 -3.82 2.91 8.37
C LEU A 1 -3.24 1.78 9.22
N LEU A 2 -3.02 2.02 10.49
CA LEU A 2 -2.43 1.04 11.41
C LEU A 2 -3.45 0.73 12.50
N PHE A 3 -3.79 -0.55 12.66
CA PHE A 3 -4.72 -0.99 13.69
C PHE A 3 -3.99 -1.78 14.76
N ARG A 4 -4.19 -1.42 16.00
CA ARG A 4 -3.90 -2.29 17.15
C ARG A 4 -5.23 -2.75 17.72
N ALA A 5 -5.56 -4.03 17.56
CA ALA A 5 -6.71 -4.64 18.24
C ALA A 5 -6.22 -5.30 19.55
N THR A 6 -6.70 -4.84 20.68
CA THR A 6 -6.88 -5.65 21.87
C THR A 6 -8.31 -6.21 21.83
N GLN A 7 -8.57 -7.35 22.43
CA GLN A 7 -9.86 -8.06 22.34
C GLN A 7 -11.05 -7.16 22.70
N GLY A 8 -12.02 -7.00 21.78
CA GLY A 8 -13.28 -6.30 21.98
C GLY A 8 -13.35 -4.94 21.25
N ILE A 9 -14.17 -4.87 20.18
CA ILE A 9 -14.33 -3.66 19.34
C ILE A 9 -15.70 -3.03 19.67
N ASP A 10 -15.90 -2.45 20.83
CA ASP A 10 -17.16 -1.69 21.04
C ASP A 10 -16.96 -0.18 21.15
N GLU A 11 -15.79 0.32 21.53
CA GLU A 11 -15.47 1.76 21.49
C GLU A 11 -13.97 1.96 21.15
N GLY A 12 -13.67 2.27 19.87
CA GLY A 12 -12.31 2.47 19.39
C GLY A 12 -11.88 3.93 19.39
N ARG A 13 -10.65 4.22 19.82
CA ARG A 13 -10.05 5.55 19.75
C ARG A 13 -9.26 5.70 18.45
N VAL A 14 -9.62 6.67 17.62
CA VAL A 14 -8.88 7.02 16.41
C VAL A 14 -7.87 8.12 16.73
N LEU A 15 -6.58 7.83 16.51
CA LEU A 15 -5.50 8.79 16.67
C LEU A 15 -4.97 9.16 15.28
N GLY A 16 -5.20 10.41 14.86
CA GLY A 16 -4.59 10.97 13.66
C GLY A 16 -3.13 11.36 13.93
N CYS A 17 -2.20 10.87 13.11
CA CYS A 17 -0.83 11.32 13.06
C CYS A 17 -0.66 12.24 11.83
N GLY A 18 -1.35 13.38 11.82
CA GLY A 18 -1.27 14.41 10.77
C GLY A 18 -0.09 15.36 10.98
N ASP A 19 0.27 16.08 9.91
CA ASP A 19 1.31 17.14 9.94
C ASP A 19 0.82 18.42 10.63
N ASP A 20 -0.45 18.48 11.02
CA ASP A 20 -1.04 19.59 11.76
C ASP A 20 -0.59 19.51 13.22
N ALA A 21 0.62 19.99 13.46
CA ALA A 21 1.18 20.26 14.79
C ALA A 21 0.51 21.47 15.44
N GLY A 22 -0.81 21.40 15.58
CA GLY A 22 -1.57 22.27 16.46
C GLY A 22 -1.67 21.62 17.85
N GLU A 23 -0.95 22.16 18.81
CA GLU A 23 -1.13 22.07 20.26
C GLU A 23 -0.69 20.84 21.04
N ASP A 24 -0.30 19.70 20.45
CA ASP A 24 0.26 18.60 21.25
C ASP A 24 1.66 18.26 20.74
N ALA A 25 2.69 18.83 21.39
CA ALA A 25 4.11 18.63 21.06
C ALA A 25 4.64 17.20 21.34
N ARG A 26 3.76 16.24 21.59
CA ARG A 26 4.14 14.84 21.78
C ARG A 26 4.59 14.22 20.47
N THR A 27 5.72 13.56 20.49
CA THR A 27 6.18 12.77 19.36
C THR A 27 5.18 11.65 19.01
N ALA A 28 5.15 11.20 17.77
CA ALA A 28 4.31 10.05 17.40
C ALA A 28 4.59 8.82 18.29
N GLY A 29 5.83 8.66 18.76
CA GLY A 29 6.23 7.61 19.70
C GLY A 29 5.56 7.73 21.07
N GLU A 30 5.44 8.93 21.62
CA GLU A 30 4.77 9.17 22.90
C GLU A 30 3.27 8.97 22.81
N ARG A 31 2.65 9.37 21.70
CA ARG A 31 1.23 9.09 21.42
C ARG A 31 0.94 7.60 21.30
N ILE A 32 1.82 6.87 20.62
CA ILE A 32 1.75 5.42 20.44
C ILE A 32 1.98 4.70 21.78
N ALA A 33 2.96 5.15 22.59
CA ALA A 33 3.23 4.58 23.90
C ALA A 33 2.06 4.79 24.85
N GLY A 34 1.45 5.97 24.86
CA GLY A 34 0.24 6.26 25.64
C GLY A 34 -0.98 5.42 25.23
N ALA A 35 -1.14 5.17 23.92
CA ALA A 35 -2.18 4.29 23.40
C ALA A 35 -1.88 2.81 23.66
N SER A 36 -0.60 2.45 23.80
CA SER A 36 -0.14 1.07 24.04
C SER A 36 -0.42 0.57 25.45
N SER A 37 -0.60 1.45 26.40
CA SER A 37 -0.88 1.12 27.80
C SER A 37 -2.37 1.00 28.15
N ALA A 38 -3.26 1.34 27.22
CA ALA A 38 -4.71 1.23 27.44
C ALA A 38 -5.23 -0.12 26.93
N ASP A 39 -6.11 -0.77 27.69
CA ASP A 39 -6.85 -1.97 27.27
C ASP A 39 -7.93 -1.69 26.19
N VAL A 40 -7.87 -0.50 25.58
CA VAL A 40 -8.84 -0.05 24.59
C VAL A 40 -8.27 -0.24 23.18
N PRO A 41 -9.05 -0.76 22.23
CA PRO A 41 -8.67 -0.85 20.81
C PRO A 41 -8.28 0.53 20.27
N CYS A 42 -7.13 0.62 19.63
CA CYS A 42 -6.62 1.87 19.08
C CYS A 42 -6.37 1.75 17.58
N VAL A 43 -6.88 2.70 16.83
CA VAL A 43 -6.62 2.86 15.38
C VAL A 43 -5.70 4.05 15.18
N ILE A 44 -4.57 3.83 14.53
CA ILE A 44 -3.63 4.90 14.17
C ILE A 44 -3.68 5.12 12.67
N VAL A 45 -3.97 6.35 12.26
CA VAL A 45 -3.91 6.78 10.87
C VAL A 45 -2.65 7.61 10.69
N ALA A 46 -1.78 7.18 9.77
CA ALA A 46 -0.51 7.85 9.50
C ALA A 46 -0.26 7.96 7.99
N SER A 47 0.36 9.07 7.55
CA SER A 47 0.84 9.19 6.18
C SER A 47 2.07 8.33 5.94
N TYR A 48 2.39 8.04 4.68
CA TYR A 48 3.62 7.31 4.32
C TYR A 48 4.90 8.04 4.74
N ASP A 49 4.89 9.37 4.75
CA ASP A 49 6.02 10.16 5.24
C ASP A 49 6.20 9.99 6.75
N ARG A 50 5.11 9.97 7.53
CA ARG A 50 5.19 9.67 8.97
C ARG A 50 5.71 8.26 9.23
N VAL A 51 5.24 7.26 8.49
CA VAL A 51 5.77 5.88 8.57
C VAL A 51 7.27 5.86 8.25
N ARG A 52 7.76 6.67 7.30
CA ARG A 52 9.17 6.77 6.97
C ARG A 52 9.99 7.43 8.08
N ILE A 53 9.47 8.50 8.68
CA ILE A 53 10.14 9.28 9.74
C ILE A 53 10.17 8.50 11.05
N ASP A 54 9.02 8.01 11.49
CA ASP A 54 8.84 7.36 12.79
C ASP A 54 8.95 5.83 12.71
N GLY A 55 9.41 5.29 11.59
CA GLY A 55 9.39 3.86 11.30
C GLY A 55 10.11 3.00 12.34
N ALA A 56 11.15 3.52 13.00
CA ALA A 56 11.86 2.81 14.06
C ALA A 56 10.98 2.63 15.32
N GLN A 57 10.16 3.61 15.64
CA GLN A 57 9.24 3.58 16.79
C GLN A 57 8.01 2.70 16.47
N LEU A 58 7.43 2.88 15.28
CA LEU A 58 6.29 2.09 14.78
C LEU A 58 6.64 0.60 14.68
N ALA A 59 7.86 0.25 14.31
CA ALA A 59 8.32 -1.13 14.21
C ALA A 59 8.50 -1.84 15.56
N ARG A 60 8.52 -1.10 16.69
CA ARG A 60 8.57 -1.68 18.04
C ARG A 60 7.20 -2.10 18.57
N VAL A 61 6.14 -1.60 17.94
CA VAL A 61 4.76 -1.91 18.32
C VAL A 61 4.33 -3.20 17.61
N GLU A 62 3.69 -4.09 18.34
CA GLU A 62 3.00 -5.24 17.77
C GLU A 62 1.59 -4.82 17.36
N TRP A 63 1.39 -4.72 16.06
CA TRP A 63 0.10 -4.35 15.48
C TRP A 63 -0.77 -5.59 15.31
N GLY A 64 -2.05 -5.51 15.59
CA GLY A 64 -3.00 -6.58 15.25
C GLY A 64 -3.27 -6.63 13.75
N LEU A 65 -3.30 -5.46 13.11
CA LEU A 65 -3.57 -5.30 11.69
C LEU A 65 -2.81 -4.09 11.14
N VAL A 66 -2.25 -4.21 9.95
CA VAL A 66 -1.71 -3.10 9.16
C VAL A 66 -2.41 -3.05 7.81
N VAL A 67 -3.00 -1.92 7.48
CA VAL A 67 -3.63 -1.66 6.17
C VAL A 67 -2.85 -0.54 5.49
N LEU A 68 -2.37 -0.79 4.30
CA LEU A 68 -1.80 0.24 3.42
C LEU A 68 -2.86 0.63 2.39
N ASP A 69 -3.31 1.87 2.44
CA ASP A 69 -4.11 2.45 1.37
C ASP A 69 -3.19 3.08 0.32
N GLU A 70 -3.62 3.09 -0.95
CA GLU A 70 -2.77 3.51 -2.07
C GLU A 70 -1.40 2.81 -2.06
N ALA A 71 -1.41 1.47 -1.94
CA ALA A 71 -0.20 0.67 -1.75
C ALA A 71 0.84 0.78 -2.89
N GLN A 72 0.52 1.44 -4.01
CA GLN A 72 1.51 1.79 -5.03
C GLN A 72 2.65 2.67 -4.48
N TYR A 73 2.49 3.34 -3.34
CA TYR A 73 3.58 4.06 -2.68
C TYR A 73 4.72 3.16 -2.22
N ILE A 74 4.46 1.85 -2.05
CA ILE A 74 5.49 0.86 -1.69
C ILE A 74 5.91 -0.04 -2.86
N LYS A 75 5.52 0.27 -4.09
CA LYS A 75 5.86 -0.50 -5.29
C LYS A 75 7.37 -0.61 -5.55
N ASN A 76 8.13 0.40 -5.19
CA ASN A 76 9.59 0.37 -5.29
C ASN A 76 10.20 -0.12 -3.98
N HIS A 77 10.68 -1.37 -3.97
CA HIS A 77 11.28 -2.02 -2.81
C HIS A 77 12.53 -1.33 -2.25
N ALA A 78 13.22 -0.50 -3.05
CA ALA A 78 14.46 0.18 -2.66
C ALA A 78 14.21 1.47 -1.84
N THR A 79 12.99 2.00 -1.80
CA THR A 79 12.71 3.27 -1.12
C THR A 79 12.74 3.14 0.41
N LYS A 80 13.06 4.25 1.09
CA LYS A 80 13.04 4.32 2.56
C LYS A 80 11.63 4.07 3.11
N THR A 81 10.61 4.58 2.43
CA THR A 81 9.19 4.40 2.77
C THR A 81 8.81 2.92 2.75
N THR A 82 9.14 2.22 1.67
CA THR A 82 8.86 0.78 1.54
C THR A 82 9.55 -0.03 2.63
N ARG A 83 10.83 0.26 2.89
CA ARG A 83 11.58 -0.42 3.96
C ARG A 83 10.98 -0.16 5.35
N ALA A 84 10.51 1.05 5.60
CA ALA A 84 9.84 1.38 6.86
C ALA A 84 8.51 0.63 6.99
N ALA A 85 7.67 0.61 5.95
CA ALA A 85 6.41 -0.12 5.94
C ALA A 85 6.60 -1.62 6.16
N LYS A 86 7.60 -2.24 5.51
CA LYS A 86 7.91 -3.67 5.66
C LYS A 86 8.40 -4.05 7.07
N ARG A 87 8.93 -3.11 7.83
CA ARG A 87 9.37 -3.34 9.23
C ARG A 87 8.22 -3.38 10.23
N LEU A 88 7.03 -2.91 9.87
CA LEU A 88 5.86 -2.97 10.75
C LEU A 88 5.50 -4.43 11.02
N ARG A 89 5.32 -4.78 12.29
CA ARG A 89 5.01 -6.15 12.72
C ARG A 89 3.51 -6.31 12.90
N ALA A 90 2.89 -7.14 12.07
CA ALA A 90 1.46 -7.46 12.20
C ALA A 90 1.20 -8.87 11.65
N PRO A 91 0.34 -9.66 12.32
CA PRO A 91 -0.11 -10.94 11.80
C PRO A 91 -1.05 -10.78 10.59
N LEU A 92 -1.81 -9.69 10.53
CA LEU A 92 -2.71 -9.39 9.42
C LEU A 92 -2.23 -8.15 8.68
N ARG A 93 -2.15 -8.25 7.36
CA ARG A 93 -1.72 -7.16 6.49
C ARG A 93 -2.61 -7.09 5.26
N PHE A 94 -3.03 -5.88 4.92
CA PHE A 94 -3.78 -5.60 3.70
C PHE A 94 -3.12 -4.47 2.91
N ALA A 95 -3.22 -4.57 1.60
CA ALA A 95 -2.79 -3.54 0.67
C ALA A 95 -3.96 -3.21 -0.26
N LEU A 96 -4.40 -1.96 -0.23
CA LEU A 96 -5.45 -1.45 -1.10
C LEU A 96 -4.80 -0.59 -2.18
N THR A 97 -5.13 -0.85 -3.44
CA THR A 97 -4.59 -0.09 -4.57
C THR A 97 -5.51 -0.19 -5.77
N GLY A 98 -5.68 0.91 -6.48
CA GLY A 98 -6.37 0.92 -7.78
C GLY A 98 -5.52 0.33 -8.91
N THR A 99 -4.19 0.33 -8.75
CA THR A 99 -3.21 -0.04 -9.78
C THR A 99 -2.12 -0.95 -9.19
N PRO A 100 -2.41 -2.24 -8.94
CA PRO A 100 -1.46 -3.15 -8.28
C PRO A 100 -0.19 -3.41 -9.09
N VAL A 101 -0.29 -3.34 -10.41
CA VAL A 101 0.84 -3.47 -11.36
C VAL A 101 0.60 -2.47 -12.49
N GLU A 102 1.43 -1.44 -12.56
CA GLU A 102 1.37 -0.46 -13.63
C GLU A 102 2.35 -0.81 -14.76
N ASN A 103 3.61 -1.05 -14.41
CA ASN A 103 4.67 -1.14 -15.39
C ASN A 103 5.61 -2.35 -15.22
N ARG A 104 5.76 -2.88 -14.01
CA ARG A 104 6.78 -3.92 -13.74
C ARG A 104 6.29 -4.94 -12.73
N LEU A 105 6.67 -6.19 -12.93
CA LEU A 105 6.39 -7.28 -11.99
C LEU A 105 7.11 -7.10 -10.63
N SER A 106 8.21 -6.37 -10.61
CA SER A 106 8.88 -5.97 -9.37
C SER A 106 7.98 -5.17 -8.41
N GLU A 107 6.99 -4.44 -8.95
CA GLU A 107 6.01 -3.69 -8.15
C GLU A 107 5.09 -4.67 -7.40
N LEU A 108 4.62 -5.70 -8.09
CA LEU A 108 3.83 -6.79 -7.50
C LEU A 108 4.63 -7.50 -6.40
N TRP A 109 5.88 -7.87 -6.69
CA TRP A 109 6.75 -8.50 -5.72
C TRP A 109 6.90 -7.65 -4.45
N SER A 110 7.10 -6.34 -4.59
CA SER A 110 7.26 -5.45 -3.44
C SER A 110 6.03 -5.40 -2.54
N ILE A 111 4.83 -5.38 -3.13
CA ILE A 111 3.56 -5.41 -2.39
C ILE A 111 3.38 -6.76 -1.69
N PHE A 112 3.65 -7.87 -2.38
CA PHE A 112 3.54 -9.21 -1.78
C PHE A 112 4.59 -9.45 -0.69
N ASP A 113 5.79 -8.90 -0.81
CA ASP A 113 6.81 -8.98 0.22
C ASP A 113 6.43 -8.18 1.49
N PHE A 114 5.61 -7.12 1.34
CA PHE A 114 4.96 -6.48 2.50
C PHE A 114 3.85 -7.37 3.07
N LEU A 115 2.95 -7.91 2.25
CA LEU A 115 1.80 -8.69 2.71
C LEU A 115 2.22 -9.98 3.40
N MET A 116 3.10 -10.73 2.75
CA MET A 116 3.57 -12.06 3.14
C MET A 116 5.08 -12.17 2.88
N PRO A 117 5.92 -11.72 3.82
CA PRO A 117 7.36 -11.73 3.64
C PRO A 117 7.90 -13.12 3.26
N GLY A 118 8.64 -13.19 2.17
CA GLY A 118 9.24 -14.41 1.67
C GLY A 118 8.32 -15.33 0.84
N PHE A 119 7.04 -15.06 0.73
CA PHE A 119 6.09 -15.87 -0.05
C PHE A 119 6.49 -16.06 -1.51
N LEU A 120 6.91 -14.98 -2.17
CA LEU A 120 7.42 -15.01 -3.56
C LEU A 120 8.95 -15.26 -3.64
N GLY A 121 9.60 -15.53 -2.52
CA GLY A 121 11.07 -15.66 -2.44
C GLY A 121 11.82 -14.32 -2.45
N SER A 122 13.15 -14.38 -2.56
CA SER A 122 13.94 -13.16 -2.73
C SER A 122 13.64 -12.50 -4.08
N TYR A 123 13.92 -11.19 -4.21
CA TYR A 123 13.67 -10.48 -5.46
C TYR A 123 14.43 -11.09 -6.65
N GLU A 124 15.67 -11.53 -6.43
CA GLU A 124 16.50 -12.16 -7.45
C GLU A 124 15.84 -13.45 -7.97
N ARG A 125 15.38 -14.33 -7.06
CA ARG A 125 14.68 -15.58 -7.41
C ARG A 125 13.35 -15.32 -8.11
N PHE A 126 12.60 -14.30 -7.66
CA PHE A 126 11.35 -13.90 -8.30
C PHE A 126 11.59 -13.41 -9.72
N ARG A 127 12.64 -12.58 -9.90
CA ARG A 127 13.03 -12.06 -11.21
C ARG A 127 13.41 -13.18 -12.17
N GLU A 128 14.27 -14.10 -11.74
CA GLU A 128 14.69 -15.23 -12.57
C GLU A 128 13.51 -16.16 -12.92
N ARG A 129 12.65 -16.44 -11.96
CA ARG A 129 11.58 -17.42 -12.11
C ARG A 129 10.38 -16.92 -12.87
N TYR A 130 10.06 -15.63 -12.76
CA TYR A 130 8.83 -15.05 -13.30
C TYR A 130 9.09 -13.85 -14.20
N GLU A 131 9.83 -12.85 -13.75
CA GLU A 131 9.94 -11.57 -14.45
C GLU A 131 10.64 -11.74 -15.79
N LEU A 132 11.76 -12.45 -15.85
CA LEU A 132 12.50 -12.70 -17.09
C LEU A 132 11.70 -13.58 -18.07
N GLY A 133 11.02 -14.61 -17.56
CA GLY A 133 10.17 -15.45 -18.40
C GLY A 133 9.00 -14.68 -18.99
N ILE A 134 8.30 -13.88 -18.19
CA ILE A 134 7.14 -13.09 -18.66
C ILE A 134 7.56 -11.99 -19.63
N ILE A 135 8.73 -11.36 -19.44
CA ILE A 135 9.30 -10.42 -20.43
C ILE A 135 9.63 -11.15 -21.74
N GLY A 136 10.05 -12.41 -21.68
CA GLY A 136 10.29 -13.28 -22.83
C GLY A 136 9.03 -13.96 -23.39
N GLU A 137 7.82 -13.49 -23.01
CA GLU A 137 6.52 -14.00 -23.47
C GLU A 137 6.24 -15.46 -23.05
N ASP A 138 6.86 -15.95 -21.97
CA ASP A 138 6.55 -17.27 -21.37
C ASP A 138 5.18 -17.24 -20.69
N GLU A 139 4.16 -17.71 -21.39
CA GLU A 139 2.80 -17.79 -20.89
C GLU A 139 2.66 -18.72 -19.68
N GLU A 140 3.49 -19.76 -19.60
CA GLU A 140 3.46 -20.71 -18.48
C GLU A 140 3.98 -20.07 -17.19
N ALA A 141 5.05 -19.25 -17.26
CA ALA A 141 5.52 -18.48 -16.13
C ALA A 141 4.45 -17.48 -15.63
N ALA A 142 3.74 -16.83 -16.56
CA ALA A 142 2.65 -15.91 -16.25
C ALA A 142 1.45 -16.66 -15.62
N ALA A 143 1.09 -17.83 -16.12
CA ALA A 143 0.01 -18.65 -15.59
C ALA A 143 0.33 -19.16 -14.17
N ARG A 144 1.56 -19.63 -13.95
CA ARG A 144 2.04 -20.07 -12.62
C ARG A 144 1.98 -18.95 -11.61
N LEU A 145 2.45 -17.75 -11.96
CA LEU A 145 2.41 -16.60 -11.04
C LEU A 145 0.97 -16.21 -10.73
N ARG A 146 0.09 -16.11 -11.74
CA ARG A 146 -1.34 -15.82 -11.54
C ARG A 146 -2.01 -16.81 -10.61
N ALA A 147 -1.81 -18.10 -10.83
CA ALA A 147 -2.38 -19.15 -9.98
C ALA A 147 -1.90 -19.03 -8.52
N LEU A 148 -0.61 -18.69 -8.32
CA LEU A 148 -0.01 -18.56 -7.00
C LEU A 148 -0.62 -17.40 -6.21
N ILE A 149 -0.85 -16.25 -6.85
CA ILE A 149 -1.33 -15.03 -6.17
C ILE A 149 -2.86 -14.93 -6.13
N ALA A 150 -3.58 -15.65 -7.00
CA ALA A 150 -5.04 -15.52 -7.12
C ALA A 150 -5.82 -15.63 -5.81
N PRO A 151 -5.48 -16.51 -4.84
CA PRO A 151 -6.21 -16.59 -3.58
C PRO A 151 -6.10 -15.35 -2.69
N PHE A 152 -5.10 -14.50 -2.94
CA PHE A 152 -4.79 -13.33 -2.11
C PHE A 152 -5.15 -12.00 -2.76
N VAL A 153 -5.67 -12.03 -4.00
CA VAL A 153 -6.01 -10.83 -4.78
C VAL A 153 -7.50 -10.75 -5.00
N LEU A 154 -8.11 -9.69 -4.48
CA LEU A 154 -9.50 -9.36 -4.78
C LEU A 154 -9.55 -8.13 -5.69
N ARG A 155 -10.02 -8.33 -6.93
CA ARG A 155 -10.21 -7.23 -7.88
C ARG A 155 -11.69 -7.10 -8.24
N ARG A 156 -12.25 -5.92 -7.97
CA ARG A 156 -13.60 -5.56 -8.38
C ARG A 156 -13.54 -4.38 -9.33
N ARG A 157 -14.13 -4.50 -10.50
CA ARG A 157 -14.27 -3.40 -11.45
C ARG A 157 -15.55 -2.62 -11.13
N LYS A 158 -15.55 -1.31 -11.34
CA LYS A 158 -16.73 -0.48 -11.14
C LYS A 158 -17.93 -0.99 -11.96
N ALA A 159 -17.69 -1.40 -13.21
CA ALA A 159 -18.71 -1.96 -14.10
C ALA A 159 -19.37 -3.26 -13.56
N ASP A 160 -18.63 -4.04 -12.76
CA ASP A 160 -19.12 -5.34 -12.26
C ASP A 160 -19.97 -5.16 -10.98
N VAL A 161 -19.83 -4.02 -10.28
CA VAL A 161 -20.42 -3.80 -8.95
C VAL A 161 -21.52 -2.72 -8.99
N LEU A 162 -21.37 -1.71 -9.85
CA LEU A 162 -22.25 -0.55 -9.90
C LEU A 162 -23.06 -0.58 -11.21
N THR A 163 -24.12 -1.38 -11.22
CA THR A 163 -25.04 -1.52 -12.36
C THR A 163 -25.84 -0.25 -12.64
N ASP A 164 -26.00 0.63 -11.64
CA ASP A 164 -26.81 1.86 -11.73
C ASP A 164 -26.01 3.08 -12.21
N LEU A 165 -24.71 2.94 -12.49
CA LEU A 165 -23.94 4.04 -13.04
C LEU A 165 -24.25 4.25 -14.53
N PRO A 166 -24.48 5.52 -14.95
CA PRO A 166 -24.63 5.83 -16.36
C PRO A 166 -23.35 5.49 -17.13
N ALA A 167 -23.51 5.22 -18.42
CA ALA A 167 -22.37 4.97 -19.30
C ALA A 167 -21.38 6.14 -19.25
N LYS A 168 -20.06 5.81 -19.19
CA LYS A 168 -19.00 6.82 -19.23
C LYS A 168 -19.04 7.55 -20.57
N LEU A 169 -19.34 8.86 -20.55
CA LEU A 169 -19.26 9.73 -21.72
C LEU A 169 -17.85 10.31 -21.81
N GLU A 170 -17.10 9.93 -22.82
CA GLU A 170 -15.80 10.52 -23.12
C GLU A 170 -15.94 11.49 -24.30
N SER A 171 -15.51 12.74 -24.12
CA SER A 171 -15.43 13.73 -25.21
C SER A 171 -13.99 14.20 -25.36
N ILE A 172 -13.45 14.11 -26.58
CA ILE A 172 -12.13 14.63 -26.91
C ILE A 172 -12.32 16.05 -27.41
N ARG A 173 -11.70 17.01 -26.72
CA ARG A 173 -11.65 18.40 -27.17
C ARG A 173 -10.24 18.74 -27.64
N TYR A 174 -10.12 19.11 -28.91
CA TYR A 174 -8.88 19.63 -29.46
C TYR A 174 -8.78 21.12 -29.16
N VAL A 175 -7.77 21.50 -28.42
CA VAL A 175 -7.48 22.91 -28.15
C VAL A 175 -6.28 23.31 -28.99
N PRO A 176 -6.41 24.26 -29.93
CA PRO A 176 -5.28 24.73 -30.72
C PRO A 176 -4.27 25.47 -29.84
N LEU A 177 -3.00 25.14 -29.98
CA LEU A 177 -1.92 25.85 -29.31
C LEU A 177 -1.82 27.27 -29.87
N GLY A 178 -1.68 28.27 -29.01
CA GLY A 178 -1.35 29.63 -29.42
C GLY A 178 0.01 29.71 -30.11
N CYS A 179 0.24 30.78 -30.89
CA CYS A 179 1.46 30.92 -31.68
C CYS A 179 2.76 30.83 -30.84
N GLU A 180 2.77 31.39 -29.64
CA GLU A 180 3.92 31.32 -28.72
C GLU A 180 4.10 29.92 -28.12
N GLN A 181 3.02 29.25 -27.76
CA GLN A 181 3.07 27.88 -27.26
C GLN A 181 3.61 26.92 -28.32
N ARG A 182 3.18 27.10 -29.59
CA ARG A 182 3.66 26.28 -30.72
C ARG A 182 5.15 26.51 -31.03
N ARG A 183 5.73 27.63 -30.61
CA ARG A 183 7.17 27.91 -30.72
C ARG A 183 8.01 27.23 -29.65
N LEU A 184 7.41 26.91 -28.51
CA LEU A 184 8.09 26.30 -27.36
C LEU A 184 7.99 24.78 -27.34
N TYR A 185 7.07 24.19 -28.13
CA TYR A 185 6.91 22.75 -28.36
C TYR A 185 7.59 22.33 -29.67
#